data_a386e5f8bce764cea25d194aab1b6c76
#
_entry.id   a386e5f8bce764cea25d194aab1b6c76
#
_cell.length_a   1.000
_cell.length_b   1.000
_cell.length_c   1.000
_cell.angle_alpha   90.00
_cell.angle_beta   90.00
_cell.angle_gamma   90.00
#
_symmetry.space_group_name_H-M   'P 1'
#
loop_
_entity.id
_entity.type
_entity.pdbx_description
1 polymer ?
#
loop_
_entity_poly.entity_id
_entity_poly.type
_entity_poly.pdbx_seq_one_letter_code
_entity_poly.pdbx_strand_id
1 'polypeptide(L)'
;MDDDYAESVLEVVRAIPAGRVMTYGLIAEVVLDRQAHAGRPQRGGPRQVGQVLAHAGGEVPWWRVVDASGRPPARLRVEALARLHAEGVRSVGSGDRVAVRTSIWWPDAERTRPG
;
A
#
# COMPACT_ATOMS: atom_id res chain seq x y z
N MET A 1 10.68 -10.92 -12.99
CA MET A 1 10.47 -10.25 -11.70
C MET A 1 10.91 -11.19 -10.59
N ASP A 2 11.45 -10.62 -9.53
CA ASP A 2 11.89 -11.38 -8.36
C ASP A 2 10.68 -11.85 -7.57
N ASP A 3 10.46 -13.15 -7.52
CA ASP A 3 9.28 -13.72 -6.85
C ASP A 3 9.29 -13.47 -5.34
N ASP A 4 10.47 -13.49 -4.70
CA ASP A 4 10.56 -13.22 -3.26
C ASP A 4 10.19 -11.79 -2.94
N TYR A 5 10.66 -10.85 -3.76
CA TYR A 5 10.31 -9.44 -3.58
C TYR A 5 8.82 -9.23 -3.82
N ALA A 6 8.30 -9.79 -4.89
CA ALA A 6 6.87 -9.66 -5.21
C ALA A 6 6.02 -10.20 -4.06
N GLU A 7 6.34 -11.37 -3.53
CA GLU A 7 5.56 -11.94 -2.43
C GLU A 7 5.64 -11.08 -1.18
N SER A 8 6.82 -10.50 -0.90
CA SER A 8 6.96 -9.59 0.24
C SER A 8 6.04 -8.37 0.12
N VAL A 9 5.96 -7.79 -1.07
CA VAL A 9 5.05 -6.66 -1.33
C VAL A 9 3.59 -7.10 -1.16
N LEU A 10 3.23 -8.23 -1.75
CA LEU A 10 1.85 -8.71 -1.70
C LEU A 10 1.39 -9.04 -0.28
N GLU A 11 2.28 -9.58 0.55
CA GLU A 11 1.97 -9.83 1.96
C GLU A 11 1.60 -8.54 2.69
N VAL A 12 2.36 -7.47 2.46
CA VAL A 12 2.08 -6.18 3.09
C VAL A 12 0.71 -5.66 2.63
N VAL A 13 0.47 -5.68 1.33
CA VAL A 13 -0.78 -5.15 0.76
C VAL A 13 -1.97 -5.97 1.23
N ARG A 14 -1.82 -7.30 1.26
CA ARG A 14 -2.90 -8.20 1.68
C ARG A 14 -3.36 -7.89 3.10
N ALA A 15 -2.48 -7.40 3.94
CA ALA A 15 -2.77 -7.12 5.33
C ALA A 15 -3.44 -5.76 5.56
N ILE A 16 -3.49 -4.88 4.57
CA ILE A 16 -4.12 -3.56 4.73
C ILE A 16 -5.61 -3.75 5.00
N PRO A 17 -6.12 -3.28 6.15
CA PRO A 17 -7.55 -3.49 6.46
C PRO A 17 -8.46 -2.58 5.64
N ALA A 18 -9.72 -2.98 5.52
CA ALA A 18 -10.73 -2.16 4.85
C ALA A 18 -10.82 -0.79 5.55
N GLY A 19 -10.98 0.26 4.77
CA GLY A 19 -11.06 1.62 5.28
C GLY A 19 -9.71 2.28 5.54
N ARG A 20 -8.61 1.59 5.22
CA ARG A 20 -7.26 2.12 5.43
C ARG A 20 -6.46 2.06 4.13
N VAL A 21 -5.43 2.87 4.06
CA VAL A 21 -4.57 2.92 2.87
C VAL A 21 -3.10 2.92 3.26
N MET A 22 -2.25 2.50 2.32
CA MET A 22 -0.80 2.68 2.41
C MET A 22 -0.33 3.37 1.13
N THR A 23 0.78 4.08 1.23
CA THR A 23 1.41 4.64 0.04
C THR A 23 2.44 3.65 -0.51
N TYR A 24 2.78 3.79 -1.79
CA TYR A 24 3.85 2.99 -2.39
C TYR A 24 5.14 3.12 -1.60
N GLY A 25 5.46 4.35 -1.16
CA GLY A 25 6.67 4.61 -0.38
C GLY A 25 6.66 3.90 0.97
N LEU A 26 5.53 3.92 1.65
CA LEU A 26 5.40 3.24 2.94
C LEU A 26 5.53 1.73 2.79
N ILE A 27 4.92 1.16 1.76
CA ILE A 27 5.05 -0.28 1.50
C ILE A 27 6.52 -0.62 1.25
N ALA A 28 7.22 0.20 0.46
CA ALA A 28 8.65 -0.02 0.19
C ALA A 28 9.46 0.01 1.49
N GLU A 29 9.18 0.96 2.38
CA GLU A 29 9.86 1.04 3.67
C GLU A 29 9.62 -0.19 4.53
N VAL A 30 8.39 -0.67 4.58
CA VAL A 30 8.05 -1.87 5.36
C VAL A 30 8.78 -3.09 4.81
N VAL A 31 8.84 -3.22 3.49
CA VAL A 31 9.55 -4.34 2.85
C VAL A 31 11.04 -4.28 3.16
N LEU A 32 11.65 -3.08 3.06
CA LEU A 32 13.07 -2.91 3.39
C LEU A 32 13.36 -3.30 4.84
N ASP A 33 12.50 -2.90 5.75
CA ASP A 33 12.63 -3.21 7.17
C ASP A 33 12.53 -4.72 7.42
N ARG A 34 11.57 -5.37 6.79
CA ARG A 34 11.42 -6.82 6.92
C ARG A 34 12.58 -7.59 6.32
N GLN A 35 13.13 -7.11 5.20
CA GLN A 35 14.33 -7.69 4.60
C GLN A 35 15.50 -7.61 5.56
N ALA A 36 15.69 -6.45 6.19
CA ALA A 36 16.78 -6.25 7.16
C ALA A 36 16.62 -7.20 8.35
N HIS A 37 15.43 -7.33 8.89
CA HIS A 37 15.19 -8.22 10.04
C HIS A 37 15.39 -9.70 9.67
N ALA A 38 15.17 -10.06 8.41
CA ALA A 38 15.38 -11.42 7.94
C ALA A 38 16.83 -11.68 7.50
N GLY A 39 17.72 -10.70 7.63
CA GLY A 39 19.11 -10.84 7.19
C GLY A 39 19.26 -10.87 5.67
N ARG A 40 18.31 -10.36 4.94
CA ARG A 40 18.34 -10.32 3.48
C ARG A 40 18.83 -8.96 2.99
N PRO A 41 19.38 -8.90 1.76
CA PRO A 41 19.73 -7.62 1.16
C PRO A 41 18.50 -6.73 1.03
N GLN A 42 18.62 -5.48 1.44
CA GLN A 42 17.54 -4.49 1.32
C GLN A 42 17.51 -3.94 -0.09
N ARG A 43 16.34 -4.01 -0.73
CA ARG A 43 16.18 -3.50 -2.08
C ARG A 43 14.72 -3.17 -2.38
N GLY A 44 14.54 -2.41 -3.46
CA GLY A 44 13.23 -2.01 -3.94
C GLY A 44 12.81 -0.66 -3.39
N GLY A 45 12.02 0.03 -4.15
CA GLY A 45 11.47 1.33 -3.80
C GLY A 45 10.03 1.44 -4.28
N PRO A 46 9.42 2.64 -4.21
CA PRO A 46 8.02 2.82 -4.60
C PRO A 46 7.71 2.37 -6.02
N ARG A 47 8.62 2.58 -6.97
CA ARG A 47 8.42 2.17 -8.35
C ARG A 47 8.28 0.65 -8.46
N GLN A 48 9.14 -0.09 -7.76
CA GLN A 48 9.11 -1.55 -7.79
C GLN A 48 7.84 -2.08 -7.14
N VAL A 49 7.36 -1.45 -6.08
CA VAL A 49 6.06 -1.79 -5.48
C VAL A 49 4.95 -1.65 -6.52
N GLY A 50 4.96 -0.53 -7.25
CA GLY A 50 3.98 -0.30 -8.32
C GLY A 50 4.03 -1.36 -9.40
N GLN A 51 5.24 -1.80 -9.79
CA GLN A 51 5.41 -2.85 -10.80
C GLN A 51 4.84 -4.18 -10.32
N VAL A 52 5.08 -4.54 -9.06
CA VAL A 52 4.53 -5.77 -8.50
C VAL A 52 3.00 -5.74 -8.55
N LEU A 53 2.39 -4.63 -8.13
CA LEU A 53 0.94 -4.53 -8.12
C LEU A 53 0.35 -4.53 -9.52
N ALA A 54 1.04 -3.94 -10.50
CA ALA A 54 0.59 -3.95 -11.89
C ALA A 54 0.57 -5.37 -12.48
N HIS A 55 1.50 -6.24 -12.04
CA HIS A 55 1.62 -7.59 -12.56
C HIS A 55 0.80 -8.62 -11.76
N ALA A 56 0.76 -8.47 -10.44
CA ALA A 56 0.25 -9.52 -9.56
C ALA A 56 -0.78 -9.02 -8.55
N GLY A 57 -1.25 -7.78 -8.68
CA GLY A 57 -2.12 -7.16 -7.68
C GLY A 57 -3.56 -7.61 -7.68
N GLY A 58 -3.99 -8.40 -8.67
CA GLY A 58 -5.42 -8.72 -8.82
C GLY A 58 -6.05 -9.48 -7.65
N GLU A 59 -5.25 -10.19 -6.86
CA GLU A 59 -5.73 -11.00 -5.75
C GLU A 59 -5.61 -10.33 -4.38
N VAL A 60 -5.06 -9.12 -4.34
CA VAL A 60 -4.89 -8.37 -3.09
C VAL A 60 -5.67 -7.07 -3.17
N PRO A 61 -5.93 -6.40 -2.05
CA PRO A 61 -6.68 -5.13 -2.06
C PRO A 61 -5.85 -3.98 -2.63
N TRP A 62 -5.54 -4.05 -3.91
CA TRP A 62 -4.70 -3.08 -4.63
C TRP A 62 -5.25 -1.65 -4.56
N TRP A 63 -6.56 -1.48 -4.41
CA TRP A 63 -7.20 -0.16 -4.33
C TRP A 63 -6.87 0.58 -3.03
N ARG A 64 -6.30 -0.12 -2.05
CA ARG A 64 -5.86 0.47 -0.78
C ARG A 64 -4.43 1.00 -0.86
N VAL A 65 -3.84 1.03 -2.05
CA VAL A 65 -2.49 1.56 -2.27
C VAL A 65 -2.59 2.81 -3.12
N VAL A 66 -2.03 3.90 -2.62
CA VAL A 66 -2.12 5.22 -3.27
C VAL A 66 -0.74 5.86 -3.32
N ASP A 67 -0.60 6.94 -4.09
CA ASP A 67 0.64 7.72 -4.08
C ASP A 67 0.66 8.65 -2.85
N ALA A 68 1.74 9.41 -2.70
CA ALA A 68 1.93 10.29 -1.55
C ALA A 68 0.85 11.37 -1.44
N SER A 69 0.21 11.73 -2.54
CA SER A 69 -0.88 12.72 -2.55
C SER A 69 -2.25 12.08 -2.26
N GLY A 70 -2.32 10.76 -2.19
CA GLY A 70 -3.57 10.04 -1.95
C GLY A 70 -4.29 9.59 -3.20
N ARG A 71 -3.65 9.66 -4.37
CA ARG A 71 -4.26 9.22 -5.63
C ARG A 71 -3.98 7.76 -5.91
N PRO A 72 -5.02 6.97 -6.22
CA PRO A 72 -4.83 5.63 -6.76
C PRO A 72 -4.23 5.68 -8.17
N PRO A 73 -3.78 4.55 -8.71
CA PRO A 73 -3.25 4.50 -10.09
C PRO A 73 -4.22 5.11 -11.09
N ALA A 74 -3.70 5.92 -12.02
CA ALA A 74 -4.55 6.67 -12.94
C ALA A 74 -5.52 5.80 -13.74
N ARG A 75 -5.04 4.65 -14.24
CA ARG A 75 -5.85 3.72 -15.04
C ARG A 75 -7.03 3.14 -14.29
N LEU A 76 -6.89 2.96 -12.99
CA LEU A 76 -7.86 2.26 -12.16
C LEU A 76 -8.47 3.18 -11.10
N ARG A 77 -8.28 4.48 -11.26
CA ARG A 77 -8.66 5.45 -10.22
C ARG A 77 -10.15 5.45 -9.90
N VAL A 78 -10.99 5.41 -10.92
CA VAL A 78 -12.45 5.42 -10.70
C VAL A 78 -12.87 4.20 -9.90
N GLU A 79 -12.40 3.03 -10.30
CA GLU A 79 -12.73 1.79 -9.59
C GLU A 79 -12.17 1.79 -8.17
N ALA A 80 -10.91 2.22 -8.01
CA ALA A 80 -10.27 2.25 -6.69
C ALA A 80 -11.02 3.17 -5.73
N LEU A 81 -11.36 4.38 -6.19
CA LEU A 81 -12.09 5.32 -5.35
C LEU A 81 -13.48 4.80 -4.97
N ALA A 82 -14.17 4.13 -5.91
CA ALA A 82 -15.46 3.53 -5.61
C ALA A 82 -15.34 2.47 -4.50
N ARG A 83 -14.31 1.63 -4.57
CA ARG A 83 -14.07 0.61 -3.54
C ARG A 83 -13.72 1.24 -2.20
N LEU A 84 -12.87 2.26 -2.21
CA LEU A 84 -12.50 2.96 -0.97
C LEU A 84 -13.71 3.67 -0.35
N HIS A 85 -14.55 4.31 -1.15
CA HIS A 85 -15.79 4.92 -0.66
C HIS A 85 -16.69 3.87 0.00
N ALA A 86 -16.79 2.70 -0.60
CA ALA A 86 -17.58 1.60 -0.03
C ALA A 86 -17.02 1.15 1.32
N GLU A 87 -15.74 1.39 1.58
CA GLU A 87 -15.10 1.07 2.85
C GLU A 87 -15.11 2.24 3.83
N GLY A 88 -15.72 3.36 3.46
CA GLY A 88 -15.80 4.54 4.33
C GLY A 88 -14.69 5.55 4.18
N VAL A 89 -13.79 5.37 3.21
CA VAL A 89 -12.71 6.33 2.95
C VAL A 89 -13.25 7.44 2.04
N ARG A 90 -13.12 8.68 2.48
CA ARG A 90 -13.66 9.82 1.75
C ARG A 90 -12.64 10.41 0.77
N SER A 91 -13.14 10.89 -0.36
CA SER A 91 -12.35 11.69 -1.28
C SER A 91 -12.17 13.11 -0.75
N VAL A 92 -11.06 13.73 -1.12
CA VAL A 92 -10.76 15.13 -0.77
C VAL A 92 -10.35 15.91 -2.03
N GLY A 93 -10.25 17.21 -1.91
CA GLY A 93 -9.90 18.07 -3.04
C GLY A 93 -10.93 17.96 -4.16
N SER A 94 -10.49 17.69 -5.37
CA SER A 94 -11.36 17.55 -6.54
C SER A 94 -12.05 16.19 -6.61
N GLY A 95 -11.86 15.33 -5.61
CA GLY A 95 -12.50 14.02 -5.56
C GLY A 95 -11.68 12.89 -6.15
N ASP A 96 -10.47 13.16 -6.61
CA ASP A 96 -9.60 12.18 -7.27
C ASP A 96 -8.57 11.55 -6.34
N ARG A 97 -8.62 11.87 -5.06
CA ARG A 97 -7.66 11.39 -4.05
C ARG A 97 -8.32 11.26 -2.69
N VAL A 98 -7.64 10.58 -1.80
CA VAL A 98 -8.13 10.38 -0.42
C VAL A 98 -7.20 11.07 0.57
N ALA A 99 -7.71 11.30 1.78
CA ALA A 99 -6.93 11.93 2.85
C ALA A 99 -6.00 10.90 3.47
N VAL A 100 -4.73 10.89 3.02
CA VAL A 100 -3.74 9.91 3.49
C VAL A 100 -3.56 10.01 5.00
N ARG A 101 -3.45 11.23 5.55
CA ARG A 101 -3.15 11.42 6.98
C ARG A 101 -4.16 10.74 7.90
N THR A 102 -5.43 10.71 7.51
CA THR A 102 -6.48 10.12 8.35
C THR A 102 -6.73 8.66 8.07
N SER A 103 -6.29 8.17 6.91
CA SER A 103 -6.58 6.81 6.46
C SER A 103 -5.36 5.89 6.46
N ILE A 104 -4.17 6.44 6.65
CA ILE A 104 -2.93 5.67 6.56
C ILE A 104 -2.85 4.58 7.64
N TRP A 105 -2.34 3.43 7.24
CA TRP A 105 -2.17 2.28 8.12
C TRP A 105 -0.69 1.89 8.22
N TRP A 106 -0.26 1.54 9.43
CA TRP A 106 1.10 1.14 9.74
C TRP A 106 1.06 -0.29 10.25
N PRO A 107 1.60 -1.26 9.47
CA PRO A 107 1.46 -2.69 9.80
C PRO A 107 1.94 -3.08 11.18
N ASP A 108 3.01 -2.46 11.66
CA ASP A 108 3.65 -2.84 12.92
C ASP A 108 3.44 -1.82 14.04
N ALA A 109 2.50 -0.91 13.87
CA ALA A 109 2.26 0.16 14.85
C ALA A 109 1.90 -0.39 16.24
N GLU A 110 1.10 -1.46 16.29
CA GLU A 110 0.70 -2.06 17.56
C GLU A 110 1.84 -2.80 18.24
N ARG A 111 2.74 -3.38 17.45
CA ARG A 111 3.91 -4.11 17.96
C ARG A 111 4.92 -3.19 18.60
N THR A 112 5.03 -1.96 18.10
CA THR A 112 6.01 -1.00 18.58
C THR A 112 5.50 -0.17 19.72
N ARG A 113 4.24 -0.28 20.08
CA ARG A 113 3.68 0.42 21.21
C ARG A 113 4.24 -0.12 22.51
N PRO A 114 4.70 0.76 23.39
CA PRO A 114 5.04 0.32 24.76
C PRO A 114 3.76 -0.17 25.42
N GLY A 115 3.86 -1.31 25.97
CA GLY A 115 2.87 -2.15 26.63
C GLY A 115 1.66 -1.66 27.27
#